data_a64f76660cef86ecdeac40a9dad0c529
#
_entry.id   a64f76660cef86ecdeac40a9dad0c529
#
_cell.length_a   1.000
_cell.length_b   1.000
_cell.length_c   1.000
_cell.angle_alpha   90.00
_cell.angle_beta   90.00
_cell.angle_gamma   90.00
#
_symmetry.space_group_name_H-M   'P 1'
#
loop_
_entity.id
_entity.type
_entity.pdbx_description
1 polymer ?
#
loop_
_entity_poly.entity_id
_entity_poly.type
_entity_poly.pdbx_seq_one_letter_code
_entity_poly.pdbx_strand_id
1 'polypeptide(L)'
;MTPQEMWNAYKQINPSIGDEIDAWAFGVELDLLADLVLRGEKTATASAYGLYALEGESLPQEGTFDVILDSQNQAICIVEITRVSVQPFNQVSADHAYKEGEGDKSLAYWRQVHEACFAEWLRESGLTFTPNSKVVLEEFRKVYPL
;
A
#
# COMPACT_ATOMS: atom_id res chain seq x y z
N MET A 1 10.78 16.27 -4.78
CA MET A 1 11.65 15.87 -3.65
C MET A 1 12.12 14.44 -3.81
N THR A 2 13.33 14.17 -3.41
CA THR A 2 13.78 12.78 -3.24
C THR A 2 13.17 12.22 -1.97
N PRO A 3 13.12 10.87 -1.85
CA PRO A 3 12.68 10.24 -0.59
C PRO A 3 13.46 10.73 0.64
N GLN A 4 14.78 10.88 0.49
CA GLN A 4 15.62 11.36 1.59
C GLN A 4 15.29 12.79 2.01
N GLU A 5 15.07 13.67 1.04
CA GLU A 5 14.71 15.06 1.32
C GLU A 5 13.38 15.15 2.07
N MET A 6 12.38 14.39 1.62
CA MET A 6 11.07 14.38 2.27
C MET A 6 11.15 13.77 3.67
N TRP A 7 11.90 12.68 3.84
CA TRP A 7 12.09 12.04 5.14
C TRP A 7 12.74 13.02 6.13
N ASN A 8 13.79 13.72 5.70
CA ASN A 8 14.45 14.71 6.52
C ASN A 8 13.52 15.85 6.92
N ALA A 9 12.68 16.32 6.00
CA ALA A 9 11.69 17.36 6.28
C ALA A 9 10.68 16.91 7.33
N TYR A 10 10.17 15.70 7.21
CA TYR A 10 9.22 15.17 8.20
C TYR A 10 9.89 14.91 9.54
N LYS A 11 11.15 14.48 9.56
CA LYS A 11 11.89 14.22 10.78
C LYS A 11 12.06 15.49 11.63
N GLN A 12 12.06 16.66 11.01
CA GLN A 12 12.07 17.92 11.75
C GLN A 12 10.75 18.11 12.53
N ILE A 13 9.65 17.58 12.02
CA ILE A 13 8.33 17.66 12.65
C ILE A 13 8.17 16.55 13.69
N ASN A 14 8.63 15.35 13.36
CA ASN A 14 8.54 14.16 14.21
C ASN A 14 9.93 13.52 14.38
N PRO A 15 10.75 14.01 15.35
CA PRO A 15 12.10 13.48 15.54
C PRO A 15 12.16 12.02 16.00
N SER A 16 11.02 11.43 16.40
CA SER A 16 10.98 10.04 16.89
C SER A 16 11.06 9.01 15.76
N ILE A 17 10.90 9.40 14.51
CA ILE A 17 11.07 8.46 13.38
C ILE A 17 12.56 8.13 13.25
N GLY A 18 12.83 6.87 12.87
CA GLY A 18 14.22 6.43 12.69
C GLY A 18 14.89 6.98 11.45
N ASP A 19 16.08 6.50 11.15
CA ASP A 19 16.85 6.91 9.98
C ASP A 19 16.64 5.97 8.79
N GLU A 20 16.03 4.81 9.00
CA GLU A 20 15.73 3.84 7.97
C GLU A 20 14.49 4.26 7.19
N ILE A 21 14.64 4.35 5.87
CA ILE A 21 13.58 4.83 4.99
C ILE A 21 13.00 3.67 4.20
N ASP A 22 11.69 3.43 4.35
CA ASP A 22 10.93 2.57 3.46
C ASP A 22 10.24 3.44 2.42
N ALA A 23 10.62 3.29 1.16
CA ALA A 23 10.05 4.05 0.06
C ALA A 23 9.62 3.08 -1.04
N TRP A 24 8.39 3.25 -1.53
CA TRP A 24 7.84 2.36 -2.57
C TRP A 24 6.78 3.06 -3.40
N ALA A 25 6.54 2.52 -4.59
CA ALA A 25 5.50 2.97 -5.50
C ALA A 25 4.45 1.86 -5.65
N PHE A 26 3.22 2.24 -5.96
CA PHE A 26 2.16 1.26 -6.24
C PHE A 26 2.50 0.44 -7.49
N GLY A 27 1.96 -0.78 -7.58
CA GLY A 27 2.27 -1.70 -8.68
C GLY A 27 1.57 -1.37 -9.99
N VAL A 28 0.48 -0.59 -9.95
CA VAL A 28 -0.29 -0.15 -11.12
C VAL A 28 -0.67 1.32 -10.94
N GLU A 29 -0.89 2.03 -12.04
CA GLU A 29 -1.35 3.43 -12.02
C GLU A 29 -0.64 4.27 -10.96
N LEU A 30 0.70 4.19 -10.95
CA LEU A 30 1.54 4.72 -9.89
C LEU A 30 1.22 6.18 -9.54
N ASP A 31 1.09 7.04 -10.55
CA ASP A 31 0.87 8.46 -10.33
C ASP A 31 -0.54 8.74 -9.80
N LEU A 32 -1.54 8.04 -10.34
CA LEU A 32 -2.93 8.19 -9.90
C LEU A 32 -3.08 7.75 -8.45
N LEU A 33 -2.55 6.59 -8.09
CA LEU A 33 -2.69 6.06 -6.73
C LEU A 33 -1.94 6.91 -5.71
N ALA A 34 -0.73 7.38 -6.05
CA ALA A 34 0.02 8.30 -5.20
C ALA A 34 -0.77 9.60 -4.96
N ASP A 35 -1.41 10.14 -5.99
CA ASP A 35 -2.24 11.33 -5.88
C ASP A 35 -3.47 11.10 -4.98
N LEU A 36 -4.11 9.94 -5.09
CA LEU A 36 -5.24 9.59 -4.23
C LEU A 36 -4.82 9.54 -2.74
N VAL A 37 -3.63 9.04 -2.46
CA VAL A 37 -3.08 9.04 -1.10
C VAL A 37 -2.82 10.48 -0.64
N LEU A 38 -2.19 11.28 -1.49
CA LEU A 38 -1.88 12.67 -1.17
C LEU A 38 -3.14 13.47 -0.83
N ARG A 39 -4.24 13.23 -1.56
CA ARG A 39 -5.51 13.90 -1.35
C ARG A 39 -6.34 13.33 -0.20
N GLY A 40 -5.89 12.24 0.41
CA GLY A 40 -6.61 11.59 1.50
C GLY A 40 -7.77 10.71 1.08
N GLU A 41 -7.94 10.45 -0.21
CA GLU A 41 -9.00 9.57 -0.72
C GLU A 41 -8.64 8.09 -0.63
N LYS A 42 -7.36 7.76 -0.75
CA LYS A 42 -6.87 6.40 -0.56
C LYS A 42 -6.18 6.32 0.81
N THR A 43 -6.76 5.51 1.70
CA THR A 43 -6.28 5.32 3.07
C THR A 43 -6.04 3.86 3.41
N ALA A 44 -6.03 2.99 2.39
CA ALA A 44 -5.77 1.56 2.55
C ALA A 44 -5.18 0.99 1.27
N THR A 45 -4.51 -0.15 1.40
CA THR A 45 -3.96 -0.90 0.27
C THR A 45 -3.96 -2.39 0.59
N ALA A 46 -3.72 -3.20 -0.44
CA ALA A 46 -3.68 -4.65 -0.31
C ALA A 46 -2.50 -5.22 -1.10
N SER A 47 -1.94 -6.31 -0.61
CA SER A 47 -0.86 -7.04 -1.28
C SER A 47 -1.07 -8.54 -1.12
N ALA A 48 -0.44 -9.33 -2.00
CA ALA A 48 -0.57 -10.78 -1.97
C ALA A 48 0.36 -11.37 -0.90
N TYR A 49 -0.21 -12.02 0.08
CA TYR A 49 0.53 -12.59 1.21
C TYR A 49 1.63 -13.56 0.76
N GLY A 50 1.34 -14.41 -0.23
CA GLY A 50 2.30 -15.43 -0.68
C GLY A 50 3.60 -14.87 -1.26
N LEU A 51 3.60 -13.63 -1.72
CA LEU A 51 4.80 -13.01 -2.29
C LEU A 51 5.81 -12.59 -1.22
N TYR A 52 5.37 -12.31 0.01
CA TYR A 52 6.28 -11.88 1.09
C TYR A 52 7.28 -12.98 1.44
N ALA A 53 6.81 -14.20 1.67
CA ALA A 53 7.70 -15.30 1.99
C ALA A 53 8.65 -15.63 0.84
N LEU A 54 8.13 -15.58 -0.40
CA LEU A 54 8.89 -15.89 -1.59
C LEU A 54 10.03 -14.88 -1.82
N GLU A 55 9.79 -13.61 -1.54
CA GLU A 55 10.75 -12.52 -1.71
C GLU A 55 11.61 -12.31 -0.46
N GLY A 56 11.37 -13.05 0.62
CA GLY A 56 12.11 -12.91 1.87
C GLY A 56 11.82 -11.62 2.60
N GLU A 57 10.65 -11.02 2.37
CA GLU A 57 10.24 -9.77 2.98
C GLU A 57 9.37 -9.99 4.22
N SER A 58 9.53 -9.11 5.20
CA SER A 58 8.66 -9.07 6.38
C SER A 58 7.33 -8.41 6.03
N LEU A 59 6.26 -8.79 6.73
CA LEU A 59 4.98 -8.11 6.59
C LEU A 59 5.08 -6.67 7.09
N PRO A 60 4.26 -5.75 6.54
CA PRO A 60 4.16 -4.39 7.07
C PRO A 60 3.82 -4.41 8.57
N GLN A 61 4.27 -3.39 9.30
CA GLN A 61 4.03 -3.29 10.74
C GLN A 61 3.34 -1.99 11.09
N GLU A 62 2.40 -2.06 12.02
CA GLU A 62 1.74 -0.88 12.57
C GLU A 62 2.74 0.04 13.25
N GLY A 63 2.55 1.34 13.10
CA GLY A 63 3.42 2.35 13.69
C GLY A 63 4.65 2.70 12.87
N THR A 64 4.84 2.08 11.70
CA THR A 64 5.94 2.44 10.79
C THR A 64 5.50 3.50 9.78
N PHE A 65 6.48 4.14 9.15
CA PHE A 65 6.27 5.25 8.22
C PHE A 65 6.87 4.89 6.86
N ASP A 66 6.09 5.12 5.80
CA ASP A 66 6.51 4.80 4.43
C ASP A 66 6.44 6.06 3.56
N VAL A 67 7.40 6.20 2.66
CA VAL A 67 7.39 7.24 1.63
C VAL A 67 6.76 6.67 0.37
N ILE A 68 5.70 7.32 -0.11
CA ILE A 68 5.02 6.93 -1.35
C ILE A 68 5.68 7.66 -2.52
N LEU A 69 6.07 6.90 -3.53
CA LEU A 69 6.74 7.40 -4.73
C LEU A 69 5.80 7.44 -5.93
N ASP A 70 6.09 8.34 -6.86
CA ASP A 70 5.45 8.35 -8.17
C ASP A 70 6.24 7.50 -9.18
N SER A 71 5.85 7.54 -10.46
CA SER A 71 6.49 6.77 -11.52
C SER A 71 7.92 7.23 -11.84
N GLN A 72 8.33 8.39 -11.34
CA GLN A 72 9.68 8.94 -11.54
C GLN A 72 10.53 8.83 -10.27
N ASN A 73 10.10 8.01 -9.31
CA ASN A 73 10.76 7.81 -8.01
C ASN A 73 10.86 9.09 -7.18
N GLN A 74 9.97 10.05 -7.43
CA GLN A 74 9.88 11.26 -6.59
C GLN A 74 8.96 10.97 -5.40
N ALA A 75 9.30 11.52 -4.25
CA ALA A 75 8.49 11.39 -3.05
C ALA A 75 7.24 12.27 -3.16
N ILE A 76 6.08 11.66 -2.96
CA ILE A 76 4.78 12.35 -3.04
C ILE A 76 4.26 12.67 -1.63
N CYS A 77 4.34 11.71 -0.72
CA CYS A 77 3.88 11.90 0.66
C CYS A 77 4.49 10.84 1.56
N ILE A 78 4.32 11.02 2.88
CA ILE A 78 4.65 10.02 3.90
C ILE A 78 3.36 9.60 4.57
N VAL A 79 3.20 8.30 4.77
CA VAL A 79 2.07 7.71 5.48
C VAL A 79 2.55 6.97 6.72
N GLU A 80 1.72 6.94 7.76
CA GLU A 80 1.91 6.07 8.92
C GLU A 80 0.99 4.87 8.78
N ILE A 81 1.52 3.67 8.93
CA ILE A 81 0.73 2.44 8.90
C ILE A 81 -0.01 2.32 10.24
N THR A 82 -1.34 2.34 10.18
CA THR A 82 -2.17 2.34 11.39
C THR A 82 -2.78 0.98 11.70
N ARG A 83 -2.94 0.12 10.70
CA ARG A 83 -3.51 -1.21 10.89
C ARG A 83 -3.01 -2.17 9.81
N VAL A 84 -2.68 -3.39 10.22
CA VAL A 84 -2.31 -4.48 9.31
C VAL A 84 -3.13 -5.72 9.68
N SER A 85 -3.72 -6.37 8.67
CA SER A 85 -4.42 -7.63 8.86
C SER A 85 -4.16 -8.55 7.68
N VAL A 86 -4.33 -9.86 7.91
CA VAL A 86 -4.20 -10.89 6.87
C VAL A 86 -5.51 -11.64 6.81
N GLN A 87 -6.09 -11.72 5.62
CA GLN A 87 -7.39 -12.35 5.40
C GLN A 87 -7.39 -13.11 4.07
N PRO A 88 -8.28 -14.11 3.89
CA PRO A 88 -8.54 -14.65 2.57
C PRO A 88 -9.11 -13.56 1.66
N PHE A 89 -8.76 -13.61 0.38
CA PHE A 89 -9.24 -12.63 -0.60
C PHE A 89 -10.78 -12.47 -0.58
N ASN A 90 -11.50 -13.58 -0.48
CA ASN A 90 -12.97 -13.57 -0.48
C ASN A 90 -13.60 -13.04 0.80
N GLN A 91 -12.81 -12.71 1.82
CA GLN A 91 -13.28 -12.15 3.09
C GLN A 91 -13.04 -10.64 3.19
N VAL A 92 -12.43 -10.02 2.19
CA VAL A 92 -12.18 -8.58 2.20
C VAL A 92 -13.53 -7.83 2.20
N SER A 93 -13.65 -6.83 3.09
CA SER A 93 -14.90 -6.12 3.31
C SER A 93 -15.13 -4.98 2.31
N ALA A 94 -16.40 -4.57 2.19
CA ALA A 94 -16.76 -3.39 1.42
C ALA A 94 -16.16 -2.10 2.05
N ASP A 95 -16.01 -2.07 3.36
CA ASP A 95 -15.36 -0.95 4.06
C ASP A 95 -13.90 -0.79 3.63
N HIS A 96 -13.15 -1.90 3.56
CA HIS A 96 -11.78 -1.86 3.08
C HIS A 96 -11.69 -1.36 1.64
N ALA A 97 -12.56 -1.87 0.76
CA ALA A 97 -12.61 -1.45 -0.64
C ALA A 97 -12.85 0.06 -0.77
N TYR A 98 -13.76 0.59 0.05
CA TYR A 98 -14.04 2.03 0.09
C TYR A 98 -12.79 2.82 0.50
N LYS A 99 -12.07 2.35 1.50
CA LYS A 99 -10.85 3.01 1.99
C LYS A 99 -9.70 2.96 0.99
N GLU A 100 -9.67 1.99 0.09
CA GLU A 100 -8.69 1.99 -1.00
C GLU A 100 -8.95 3.11 -2.00
N GLY A 101 -10.17 3.59 -2.10
CA GLY A 101 -10.52 4.84 -2.78
C GLY A 101 -10.45 4.80 -4.30
N GLU A 102 -10.32 3.62 -4.91
CA GLU A 102 -10.10 3.48 -6.36
C GLU A 102 -11.42 3.19 -7.09
N GLY A 103 -11.50 3.67 -8.33
CA GLY A 103 -12.66 3.47 -9.17
C GLY A 103 -13.92 4.06 -8.54
N ASP A 104 -15.00 3.27 -8.50
CA ASP A 104 -16.25 3.67 -7.85
C ASP A 104 -16.27 3.39 -6.35
N LYS A 105 -15.15 2.91 -5.81
CA LYS A 105 -14.95 2.56 -4.39
C LYS A 105 -15.79 1.37 -3.92
N SER A 106 -16.37 0.59 -4.85
CA SER A 106 -17.18 -0.57 -4.52
C SER A 106 -16.34 -1.82 -4.30
N LEU A 107 -16.88 -2.76 -3.53
CA LEU A 107 -16.25 -4.07 -3.34
C LEU A 107 -16.20 -4.85 -4.66
N ALA A 108 -17.21 -4.73 -5.51
CA ALA A 108 -17.24 -5.39 -6.82
C ALA A 108 -16.07 -4.93 -7.70
N TYR A 109 -15.84 -3.63 -7.79
CA TYR A 109 -14.69 -3.07 -8.51
C TYR A 109 -13.38 -3.55 -7.90
N TRP A 110 -13.26 -3.47 -6.58
CA TRP A 110 -12.05 -3.89 -5.85
C TRP A 110 -11.70 -5.35 -6.16
N ARG A 111 -12.69 -6.23 -6.08
CA ARG A 111 -12.48 -7.66 -6.37
C ARG A 111 -12.06 -7.91 -7.81
N GLN A 112 -12.69 -7.25 -8.75
CA GLN A 112 -12.38 -7.42 -10.17
C GLN A 112 -10.93 -7.03 -10.46
N VAL A 113 -10.50 -5.87 -9.99
CA VAL A 113 -9.17 -5.33 -10.26
C VAL A 113 -8.11 -6.15 -9.54
N HIS A 114 -8.32 -6.45 -8.26
CA HIS A 114 -7.31 -7.15 -7.44
C HIS A 114 -7.20 -8.62 -7.80
N GLU A 115 -8.29 -9.26 -8.20
CA GLU A 115 -8.24 -10.63 -8.70
C GLU A 115 -7.32 -10.71 -9.93
N ALA A 116 -7.48 -9.81 -10.88
CA ALA A 116 -6.65 -9.78 -12.07
C ALA A 116 -5.18 -9.54 -11.75
N CYS A 117 -4.88 -8.56 -10.90
CA CYS A 117 -3.52 -8.23 -10.51
C CYS A 117 -2.84 -9.35 -9.71
N PHE A 118 -3.53 -9.88 -8.71
CA PHE A 118 -2.96 -10.92 -7.84
C PHE A 118 -2.77 -12.24 -8.59
N ALA A 119 -3.72 -12.60 -9.44
CA ALA A 119 -3.61 -13.80 -10.26
C ALA A 119 -2.38 -13.73 -11.17
N GLU A 120 -2.14 -12.58 -11.80
CA GLU A 120 -0.99 -12.37 -12.67
C GLU A 120 0.33 -12.41 -11.88
N TRP A 121 0.42 -11.63 -10.80
CA TRP A 121 1.66 -11.54 -10.02
C TRP A 121 2.03 -12.86 -9.35
N LEU A 122 1.04 -13.59 -8.82
CA LEU A 122 1.28 -14.91 -8.24
C LEU A 122 1.71 -15.91 -9.31
N ARG A 123 1.06 -15.89 -10.48
CA ARG A 123 1.42 -16.77 -11.59
C ARG A 123 2.86 -16.53 -12.05
N GLU A 124 3.27 -15.29 -12.18
CA GLU A 124 4.65 -14.93 -12.55
C GLU A 124 5.67 -15.46 -11.55
N SER A 125 5.29 -15.61 -10.30
CA SER A 125 6.15 -16.11 -9.23
C SER A 125 5.99 -17.61 -8.98
N GLY A 126 5.29 -18.33 -9.87
CA GLY A 126 5.09 -19.77 -9.74
C GLY A 126 4.02 -20.19 -8.74
N LEU A 127 3.20 -19.25 -8.30
CA LEU A 127 2.11 -19.48 -7.35
C LEU A 127 0.75 -19.41 -8.06
N THR A 128 -0.29 -19.92 -7.42
CA THR A 128 -1.64 -19.93 -7.98
C THR A 128 -2.57 -19.09 -7.10
N PHE A 129 -3.30 -18.17 -7.74
CA PHE A 129 -4.35 -17.42 -7.07
C PHE A 129 -5.62 -18.24 -6.98
N THR A 130 -6.28 -18.22 -5.81
CA THR A 130 -7.63 -18.74 -5.60
C THR A 130 -8.40 -17.72 -4.76
N PRO A 131 -9.75 -17.80 -4.69
CA PRO A 131 -10.53 -16.92 -3.80
C PRO A 131 -10.15 -17.03 -2.33
N ASN A 132 -9.49 -18.13 -1.93
CA ASN A 132 -9.01 -18.33 -0.56
C ASN A 132 -7.58 -17.85 -0.35
N SER A 133 -6.90 -17.38 -1.39
CA SER A 133 -5.54 -16.85 -1.26
C SER A 133 -5.52 -15.70 -0.26
N LYS A 134 -4.54 -15.71 0.64
CA LYS A 134 -4.43 -14.68 1.66
C LYS A 134 -3.91 -13.38 1.07
N VAL A 135 -4.45 -12.28 1.56
CA VAL A 135 -4.01 -10.92 1.23
C VAL A 135 -3.63 -10.20 2.51
N VAL A 136 -2.67 -9.30 2.39
CA VAL A 136 -2.25 -8.41 3.47
C VAL A 136 -2.97 -7.09 3.24
N LEU A 137 -3.76 -6.66 4.23
CA LEU A 137 -4.51 -5.41 4.18
C LEU A 137 -3.84 -4.41 5.10
N GLU A 138 -3.56 -3.23 4.58
CA GLU A 138 -2.98 -2.13 5.35
C GLU A 138 -3.92 -0.95 5.34
N GLU A 139 -4.10 -0.33 6.51
CA GLU A 139 -4.69 1.00 6.63
C GLU A 139 -3.59 1.96 7.02
N PHE A 140 -3.63 3.17 6.50
CA PHE A 140 -2.62 4.18 6.77
C PHE A 140 -3.23 5.57 6.76
N ARG A 141 -2.49 6.54 7.26
CA ARG A 141 -2.87 7.95 7.19
C ARG A 141 -1.70 8.78 6.68
N LYS A 142 -1.99 9.78 5.89
CA LYS A 142 -0.96 10.71 5.44
C LYS A 142 -0.52 11.57 6.63
N VAL A 143 0.79 11.67 6.84
CA VAL A 143 1.38 12.51 7.90
C VAL A 143 2.20 13.66 7.34
N TYR A 144 2.63 13.58 6.09
CA TYR A 144 3.39 14.65 5.43
C TYR A 144 3.13 14.60 3.92
N PRO A 145 2.96 15.74 3.22
CA PRO A 145 2.85 17.09 3.77
C PRO A 145 1.60 17.26 4.61
N LEU A 146 1.62 18.25 5.46
CA LEU A 146 0.51 18.55 6.36
C LEU A 146 -0.71 19.13 5.62
#